data_1067012c2c8018b5176f592dd2ef565a
#
_entry.id   1067012c2c8018b5176f592dd2ef565a
#
_cell.length_a   1.000
_cell.length_b   1.000
_cell.length_c   1.000
_cell.angle_alpha   90.00
_cell.angle_beta   90.00
_cell.angle_gamma   90.00
#
_symmetry.space_group_name_H-M   'P 1'
#
loop_
_entity.id
_entity.type
_entity.pdbx_description
1 polymer ?
#
loop_
_entity_poly.entity_id
_entity_poly.type
_entity_poly.pdbx_seq_one_letter_code
_entity_poly.pdbx_strand_id
1 'polypeptide(L)'
;MKILVDLFGAGILQEFGKSNGHDLLSLTRDFERKKKTFKISSEELNSVKLSIPYSLIEIVEAKKKKTFAEVIATSIYNEQLLFKRDKLTINSVLFMDMFKEPIQKIIHEIRTIFQHERCSDVSAIMMVGGFSEADVLQSAVQKAFTDIKVFIPVDGSLSVLKGAVIYGHNPDVVSSRVCNFTYGIEVVTSFDPEIHSCDKKGINDGKVVCLDIFKRLYTIDDEVRIGDTRSIPVSTTYQTPKMQAQRSSAIDVNFYVGDIADPFYTTDEGCRKHATIIVNPPSGQKWPEIVIGRVELQITGTEMVGSFIFKDSGERTAVRFEFLPAKSSKNSNRKRIFDPFYLDLQS
;
A
#
# COMPACT_ATOMS: atom_id res chain seq x y z
N MET A 1 -2.07 17.47 13.96
CA MET A 1 -3.53 17.20 14.16
C MET A 1 -3.85 16.70 15.55
N LYS A 2 -3.11 15.73 16.15
CA LYS A 2 -3.41 15.18 17.48
C LYS A 2 -3.63 16.26 18.56
N ILE A 3 -2.69 17.19 18.70
CA ILE A 3 -2.81 18.30 19.68
C ILE A 3 -4.09 19.13 19.49
N LEU A 4 -4.45 19.43 18.23
CA LEU A 4 -5.71 20.17 17.95
C LEU A 4 -6.94 19.34 18.31
N VAL A 5 -6.88 18.00 18.10
CA VAL A 5 -7.95 17.07 18.55
C VAL A 5 -8.04 17.07 20.07
N ASP A 6 -6.91 17.00 20.76
CA ASP A 6 -6.87 17.01 22.23
C ASP A 6 -7.40 18.33 22.81
N LEU A 7 -7.08 19.46 22.17
CA LEU A 7 -7.53 20.80 22.58
C LEU A 7 -9.02 21.02 22.32
N PHE A 8 -9.48 20.73 21.12
CA PHE A 8 -10.80 21.17 20.65
C PHE A 8 -11.82 20.02 20.52
N GLY A 9 -11.36 18.80 20.35
CA GLY A 9 -12.15 17.60 20.08
C GLY A 9 -12.30 17.34 18.58
N ALA A 10 -12.42 16.06 18.21
CA ALA A 10 -12.50 15.60 16.83
C ALA A 10 -13.69 16.22 16.06
N GLY A 11 -14.84 16.39 16.72
CA GLY A 11 -16.05 16.94 16.09
C GLY A 11 -15.89 18.37 15.59
N ILE A 12 -15.19 19.22 16.34
CA ILE A 12 -14.92 20.62 15.93
C ILE A 12 -14.00 20.65 14.72
N LEU A 13 -12.96 19.82 14.72
CA LEU A 13 -12.03 19.76 13.59
C LEU A 13 -12.66 19.16 12.33
N GLN A 14 -13.56 18.22 12.49
CA GLN A 14 -14.32 17.66 11.36
C GLN A 14 -15.27 18.71 10.74
N GLU A 15 -15.97 19.47 11.59
CA GLU A 15 -16.83 20.57 11.15
C GLU A 15 -16.00 21.66 10.42
N PHE A 16 -14.87 22.06 11.02
CA PHE A 16 -13.93 22.99 10.41
C PHE A 16 -13.44 22.52 9.04
N GLY A 17 -13.05 21.24 8.93
CA GLY A 17 -12.58 20.66 7.66
C GLY A 17 -13.67 20.64 6.58
N LYS A 18 -14.93 20.36 6.95
CA LYS A 18 -16.06 20.35 6.01
C LYS A 18 -16.47 21.76 5.56
N SER A 19 -16.48 22.74 6.47
CA SER A 19 -16.99 24.07 6.20
C SER A 19 -15.91 25.05 5.68
N ASN A 20 -14.64 24.84 6.06
CA ASN A 20 -13.53 25.74 5.83
C ASN A 20 -12.29 25.00 5.29
N GLY A 21 -12.47 24.15 4.27
CA GLY A 21 -11.40 23.30 3.71
C GLY A 21 -10.17 24.08 3.24
N HIS A 22 -10.35 25.29 2.68
CA HIS A 22 -9.24 26.17 2.28
C HIS A 22 -8.38 26.59 3.49
N ASP A 23 -9.01 26.94 4.61
CA ASP A 23 -8.33 27.36 5.82
C ASP A 23 -7.61 26.20 6.50
N LEU A 24 -8.21 25.00 6.48
CA LEU A 24 -7.54 23.78 6.94
C LEU A 24 -6.30 23.49 6.08
N LEU A 25 -6.38 23.63 4.77
CA LEU A 25 -5.24 23.46 3.87
C LEU A 25 -4.14 24.48 4.14
N SER A 26 -4.51 25.75 4.38
CA SER A 26 -3.58 26.83 4.74
C SER A 26 -2.84 26.53 6.03
N LEU A 27 -3.56 26.11 7.08
CA LEU A 27 -2.97 25.71 8.37
C LEU A 27 -2.02 24.50 8.21
N THR A 28 -2.41 23.52 7.41
CA THR A 28 -1.59 22.34 7.14
C THR A 28 -0.31 22.73 6.40
N ARG A 29 -0.39 23.60 5.39
CA ARG A 29 0.79 24.09 4.65
C ARG A 29 1.73 24.91 5.53
N ASP A 30 1.20 25.72 6.46
CA ASP A 30 2.02 26.47 7.41
C ASP A 30 2.77 25.51 8.35
N PHE A 31 2.09 24.49 8.86
CA PHE A 31 2.72 23.44 9.68
C PHE A 31 3.82 22.68 8.91
N GLU A 32 3.55 22.24 7.67
CA GLU A 32 4.55 21.56 6.83
C GLU A 32 5.80 22.40 6.58
N ARG A 33 5.61 23.71 6.32
CA ARG A 33 6.71 24.64 6.18
C ARG A 33 7.52 24.77 7.46
N LYS A 34 6.86 24.91 8.62
CA LYS A 34 7.51 25.00 9.93
C LYS A 34 8.27 23.71 10.27
N LYS A 35 7.70 22.55 9.96
CA LYS A 35 8.36 21.26 10.13
C LYS A 35 9.69 21.17 9.38
N LYS A 36 9.74 21.67 8.14
CA LYS A 36 10.96 21.67 7.32
C LYS A 36 12.01 22.66 7.81
N THR A 37 11.59 23.83 8.30
CA THR A 37 12.50 24.91 8.71
C THR A 37 12.93 24.84 10.18
N PHE A 38 12.29 24.00 10.98
CA PHE A 38 12.65 23.81 12.39
C PHE A 38 14.01 23.14 12.50
N LYS A 39 14.93 23.76 13.26
CA LYS A 39 16.28 23.24 13.54
C LYS A 39 16.41 22.86 14.99
N ILE A 40 17.09 21.75 15.25
CA ILE A 40 17.47 21.36 16.60
C ILE A 40 18.71 22.17 16.95
N SER A 41 18.51 23.27 17.67
CA SER A 41 19.60 24.10 18.19
C SER A 41 19.82 23.79 19.66
N SER A 42 21.08 23.67 20.06
CA SER A 42 21.48 23.51 21.47
C SER A 42 21.44 24.82 22.29
N GLU A 43 21.35 25.97 21.62
CA GLU A 43 21.57 27.26 22.26
C GLU A 43 20.30 28.12 22.46
N GLU A 44 19.18 27.83 21.74
CA GLU A 44 17.94 28.56 21.94
C GLU A 44 16.74 27.60 21.96
N LEU A 45 15.86 27.80 22.96
CA LEU A 45 14.52 27.21 23.03
C LEU A 45 13.64 27.82 21.92
N ASN A 46 13.90 27.44 20.67
CA ASN A 46 13.15 27.90 19.52
C ASN A 46 11.70 27.45 19.61
N SER A 47 10.78 28.41 19.71
CA SER A 47 9.35 28.15 19.62
C SER A 47 8.87 28.20 18.18
N VAL A 48 7.89 27.36 17.84
CA VAL A 48 7.23 27.35 16.52
C VAL A 48 5.92 28.13 16.61
N LYS A 49 5.73 29.09 15.70
CA LYS A 49 4.51 29.89 15.63
C LYS A 49 3.67 29.47 14.42
N LEU A 50 2.46 28.99 14.67
CA LEU A 50 1.48 28.66 13.62
C LEU A 50 0.42 29.75 13.57
N SER A 51 0.01 30.10 12.34
CA SER A 51 -1.14 30.99 12.12
C SER A 51 -2.42 30.19 12.22
N ILE A 52 -3.30 30.57 13.13
CA ILE A 52 -4.61 29.92 13.31
C ILE A 52 -5.66 30.69 12.50
N PRO A 53 -6.35 30.05 11.56
CA PRO A 53 -7.41 30.69 10.80
C PRO A 53 -8.53 31.20 11.70
N TYR A 54 -9.05 32.38 11.39
CA TYR A 54 -10.12 33.00 12.17
C TYR A 54 -11.38 32.14 12.22
N SER A 55 -11.70 31.46 11.13
CA SER A 55 -12.81 30.50 11.04
C SER A 55 -12.71 29.36 12.08
N LEU A 56 -11.50 28.88 12.37
CA LEU A 56 -11.31 27.88 13.42
C LEU A 56 -11.52 28.48 14.81
N ILE A 57 -11.05 29.72 15.03
CA ILE A 57 -11.23 30.44 16.30
C ILE A 57 -12.73 30.58 16.59
N GLU A 58 -13.51 31.10 15.63
CA GLU A 58 -14.96 31.27 15.75
C GLU A 58 -15.69 29.97 16.10
N ILE A 59 -15.40 28.89 15.38
CA ILE A 59 -16.03 27.58 15.63
C ILE A 59 -15.71 27.07 17.04
N VAL A 60 -14.44 27.18 17.47
CA VAL A 60 -14.01 26.76 18.82
C VAL A 60 -14.72 27.58 19.90
N GLU A 61 -14.71 28.91 19.79
CA GLU A 61 -15.35 29.80 20.77
C GLU A 61 -16.86 29.61 20.84
N ALA A 62 -17.53 29.44 19.69
CA ALA A 62 -18.95 29.16 19.64
C ALA A 62 -19.32 27.83 20.32
N LYS A 63 -18.52 26.77 20.12
CA LYS A 63 -18.81 25.43 20.66
C LYS A 63 -18.37 25.27 22.12
N LYS A 64 -17.21 25.84 22.48
CA LYS A 64 -16.64 25.69 23.86
C LYS A 64 -17.20 26.72 24.85
N LYS A 65 -17.84 27.80 24.36
CA LYS A 65 -18.32 28.94 25.17
C LYS A 65 -17.18 29.56 26.00
N LYS A 66 -15.96 29.57 25.49
CA LYS A 66 -14.73 30.12 26.04
C LYS A 66 -13.93 30.75 24.92
N THR A 67 -13.13 31.73 25.22
CA THR A 67 -12.18 32.26 24.24
C THR A 67 -11.16 31.19 23.84
N PHE A 68 -10.61 31.29 22.64
CA PHE A 68 -9.58 30.38 22.17
C PHE A 68 -8.38 30.32 23.13
N ALA A 69 -7.99 31.47 23.68
CA ALA A 69 -6.93 31.57 24.67
C ALA A 69 -7.26 30.82 25.98
N GLU A 70 -8.50 30.93 26.48
CA GLU A 70 -8.95 30.22 27.70
C GLU A 70 -8.99 28.71 27.49
N VAL A 71 -9.36 28.24 26.30
CA VAL A 71 -9.34 26.80 25.97
C VAL A 71 -7.90 26.26 26.06
N ILE A 72 -6.92 27.01 25.55
CA ILE A 72 -5.51 26.62 25.64
C ILE A 72 -5.02 26.71 27.08
N ALA A 73 -5.29 27.79 27.79
CA ALA A 73 -4.83 28.02 29.17
C ALA A 73 -5.40 26.98 30.18
N THR A 74 -6.56 26.39 29.87
CA THR A 74 -7.17 25.32 30.71
C THR A 74 -6.84 23.90 30.22
N SER A 75 -6.01 23.75 29.17
CA SER A 75 -5.63 22.46 28.62
C SER A 75 -4.42 21.85 29.33
N ILE A 76 -4.16 20.56 29.06
CA ILE A 76 -2.93 19.88 29.51
C ILE A 76 -1.65 20.46 28.90
N TYR A 77 -1.76 21.33 27.91
CA TYR A 77 -0.66 21.97 27.20
C TYR A 77 -0.42 23.42 27.60
N ASN A 78 -1.04 23.90 28.69
CA ASN A 78 -1.02 25.30 29.10
C ASN A 78 0.38 25.90 29.28
N GLU A 79 1.39 25.09 29.72
CA GLU A 79 2.78 25.52 29.88
C GLU A 79 3.59 25.48 28.58
N GLN A 80 3.08 24.76 27.56
CA GLN A 80 3.81 24.48 26.33
C GLN A 80 3.24 25.22 25.11
N LEU A 81 2.02 25.73 25.24
CA LEU A 81 1.31 26.48 24.23
C LEU A 81 0.97 27.89 24.72
N LEU A 82 1.17 28.86 23.84
CA LEU A 82 0.73 30.23 24.06
C LEU A 82 -0.02 30.74 22.83
N PHE A 83 -1.25 31.22 23.04
CA PHE A 83 -2.01 31.85 21.97
C PHE A 83 -2.06 33.36 22.19
N LYS A 84 -1.66 34.10 21.14
CA LYS A 84 -1.72 35.56 21.15
C LYS A 84 -2.11 36.07 19.77
N ARG A 85 -3.20 36.84 19.71
CA ARG A 85 -3.84 37.30 18.46
C ARG A 85 -4.29 36.09 17.60
N ASP A 86 -3.61 35.85 16.48
CA ASP A 86 -3.86 34.74 15.53
C ASP A 86 -2.75 33.70 15.56
N LYS A 87 -1.78 33.79 16.47
CA LYS A 87 -0.60 32.93 16.53
C LYS A 87 -0.65 31.98 17.70
N LEU A 88 -0.57 30.69 17.40
CA LEU A 88 -0.31 29.63 18.36
C LEU A 88 1.19 29.39 18.42
N THR A 89 1.81 29.73 19.53
CA THR A 89 3.22 29.45 19.80
C THR A 89 3.34 28.12 20.51
N ILE A 90 4.13 27.22 19.95
CA ILE A 90 4.40 25.88 20.46
C ILE A 90 5.85 25.86 20.91
N ASN A 91 6.13 25.42 22.14
CA ASN A 91 7.51 25.31 22.58
C ASN A 91 8.24 24.16 21.83
N SER A 92 9.57 24.22 21.77
CA SER A 92 10.39 23.25 21.03
C SER A 92 10.24 21.83 21.54
N VAL A 93 10.06 21.63 22.84
CA VAL A 93 9.95 20.31 23.46
C VAL A 93 8.66 19.63 22.96
N LEU A 94 7.52 20.32 23.07
CA LEU A 94 6.23 19.79 22.57
C LEU A 94 6.28 19.59 21.05
N PHE A 95 6.91 20.51 20.30
CA PHE A 95 7.04 20.39 18.86
C PHE A 95 7.85 19.15 18.46
N MET A 96 8.97 18.88 19.12
CA MET A 96 9.76 17.66 18.90
C MET A 96 9.01 16.38 19.30
N ASP A 97 8.27 16.42 20.42
CA ASP A 97 7.50 15.25 20.89
C ASP A 97 6.43 14.79 19.89
N MET A 98 5.90 15.72 19.08
CA MET A 98 4.95 15.36 17.99
C MET A 98 5.54 14.39 16.95
N PHE A 99 6.86 14.36 16.81
CA PHE A 99 7.57 13.51 15.85
C PHE A 99 8.12 12.22 16.44
N LYS A 100 8.09 12.07 17.77
CA LYS A 100 8.70 10.94 18.47
C LYS A 100 8.14 9.59 18.00
N GLU A 101 6.83 9.44 17.99
CA GLU A 101 6.19 8.18 17.59
C GLU A 101 6.44 7.84 16.10
N PRO A 102 6.21 8.76 15.11
CA PRO A 102 6.56 8.50 13.73
C PRO A 102 8.03 8.16 13.50
N ILE A 103 8.95 8.86 14.16
CA ILE A 103 10.40 8.62 14.05
C ILE A 103 10.77 7.24 14.62
N GLN A 104 10.22 6.87 15.77
CA GLN A 104 10.46 5.55 16.35
C GLN A 104 9.99 4.43 15.44
N LYS A 105 8.83 4.58 14.78
CA LYS A 105 8.34 3.62 13.79
C LYS A 105 9.29 3.52 12.60
N ILE A 106 9.76 4.64 12.05
CA ILE A 106 10.72 4.65 10.93
C ILE A 106 12.01 3.92 11.32
N ILE A 107 12.59 4.24 12.50
CA ILE A 107 13.81 3.60 12.97
C ILE A 107 13.60 2.09 13.19
N HIS A 108 12.45 1.70 13.74
CA HIS A 108 12.11 0.29 13.93
C HIS A 108 12.03 -0.46 12.60
N GLU A 109 11.35 0.09 11.61
CA GLU A 109 11.25 -0.51 10.28
C GLU A 109 12.62 -0.65 9.60
N ILE A 110 13.47 0.37 9.67
CA ILE A 110 14.83 0.29 9.12
C ILE A 110 15.62 -0.83 9.81
N ARG A 111 15.54 -0.95 11.15
CA ARG A 111 16.21 -2.04 11.89
C ARG A 111 15.69 -3.41 11.50
N THR A 112 14.38 -3.55 11.28
CA THR A 112 13.76 -4.80 10.83
C THR A 112 14.25 -5.19 9.44
N ILE A 113 14.37 -4.22 8.51
CA ILE A 113 14.94 -4.45 7.18
C ILE A 113 16.38 -4.93 7.28
N PHE A 114 17.21 -4.33 8.14
CA PHE A 114 18.62 -4.73 8.30
C PHE A 114 18.81 -6.12 8.92
N GLN A 115 17.80 -6.67 9.57
CA GLN A 115 17.83 -8.05 10.06
C GLN A 115 17.60 -9.10 8.97
N HIS A 116 17.16 -8.66 7.78
CA HIS A 116 16.92 -9.56 6.66
C HIS A 116 18.26 -9.95 6.02
N GLU A 117 18.47 -11.24 5.75
CA GLU A 117 19.74 -11.76 5.21
C GLU A 117 20.22 -11.06 3.93
N ARG A 118 19.27 -10.67 3.05
CA ARG A 118 19.55 -9.94 1.81
C ARG A 118 20.01 -8.49 2.01
N CYS A 119 19.93 -7.98 3.24
CA CYS A 119 20.30 -6.62 3.58
C CYS A 119 21.57 -6.57 4.45
N SER A 120 22.28 -7.69 4.59
CA SER A 120 23.49 -7.80 5.42
C SER A 120 24.68 -6.93 4.94
N ASP A 121 24.68 -6.58 3.66
CA ASP A 121 25.72 -5.77 3.00
C ASP A 121 25.35 -4.29 2.86
N VAL A 122 24.22 -3.86 3.40
CA VAL A 122 23.80 -2.46 3.34
C VAL A 122 24.77 -1.58 4.12
N SER A 123 25.44 -0.68 3.42
CA SER A 123 26.47 0.24 3.97
C SER A 123 26.03 1.70 4.04
N ALA A 124 24.85 2.02 3.49
CA ALA A 124 24.36 3.39 3.41
C ALA A 124 22.85 3.50 3.49
N ILE A 125 22.35 4.59 4.09
CA ILE A 125 20.96 5.01 4.10
C ILE A 125 20.85 6.30 3.29
N MET A 126 20.01 6.34 2.27
CA MET A 126 19.69 7.57 1.53
C MET A 126 18.31 8.08 1.95
N MET A 127 18.26 9.28 2.53
CA MET A 127 17.02 9.90 3.00
C MET A 127 16.41 10.77 1.90
N VAL A 128 15.23 10.38 1.39
CA VAL A 128 14.51 11.11 0.33
C VAL A 128 13.03 11.32 0.70
N GLY A 129 12.37 12.24 0.02
CA GLY A 129 10.96 12.58 0.27
C GLY A 129 10.79 13.75 1.23
N GLY A 130 9.56 14.30 1.32
CA GLY A 130 9.30 15.56 2.03
C GLY A 130 9.62 15.55 3.52
N PHE A 131 9.47 14.42 4.22
CA PHE A 131 9.79 14.33 5.65
C PHE A 131 11.29 14.20 5.91
N SER A 132 12.07 13.71 4.95
CA SER A 132 13.53 13.62 5.06
C SER A 132 14.24 14.96 5.19
N GLU A 133 13.56 16.08 4.85
CA GLU A 133 14.10 17.44 5.01
C GLU A 133 14.00 17.95 6.46
N ALA A 134 13.23 17.28 7.31
CA ALA A 134 13.07 17.69 8.70
C ALA A 134 14.32 17.31 9.52
N ASP A 135 14.96 18.30 10.12
CA ASP A 135 16.16 18.16 10.96
C ASP A 135 15.97 17.15 12.11
N VAL A 136 14.74 17.11 12.64
CA VAL A 136 14.34 16.18 13.71
C VAL A 136 14.49 14.72 13.28
N LEU A 137 14.07 14.39 12.04
CA LEU A 137 14.20 13.05 11.50
C LEU A 137 15.64 12.74 11.13
N GLN A 138 16.34 13.68 10.48
CA GLN A 138 17.74 13.51 10.09
C GLN A 138 18.62 13.19 11.29
N SER A 139 18.54 14.02 12.33
CA SER A 139 19.30 13.83 13.56
C SER A 139 18.96 12.51 14.27
N ALA A 140 17.70 12.10 14.26
CA ALA A 140 17.29 10.86 14.89
C ALA A 140 17.81 9.62 14.13
N VAL A 141 17.77 9.62 12.80
CA VAL A 141 18.30 8.52 11.97
C VAL A 141 19.81 8.44 12.09
N GLN A 142 20.52 9.56 12.00
CA GLN A 142 21.98 9.60 12.18
C GLN A 142 22.42 9.09 13.53
N LYS A 143 21.70 9.44 14.61
CA LYS A 143 21.97 8.93 15.97
C LYS A 143 21.66 7.45 16.15
N ALA A 144 20.64 6.94 15.43
CA ALA A 144 20.23 5.54 15.54
C ALA A 144 21.11 4.56 14.76
N PHE A 145 21.83 5.05 13.73
CA PHE A 145 22.65 4.27 12.80
C PHE A 145 24.03 4.89 12.64
N THR A 146 24.82 4.90 13.70
CA THR A 146 26.17 5.53 13.74
C THR A 146 27.19 4.85 12.84
N ASP A 147 27.02 3.54 12.63
CA ASP A 147 27.96 2.72 11.86
C ASP A 147 27.59 2.64 10.36
N ILE A 148 26.48 3.30 9.97
CA ILE A 148 25.98 3.30 8.60
C ILE A 148 25.99 4.73 8.06
N LYS A 149 26.49 4.91 6.86
CA LYS A 149 26.56 6.23 6.23
C LYS A 149 25.16 6.74 5.85
N VAL A 150 24.75 7.88 6.41
CA VAL A 150 23.46 8.51 6.08
C VAL A 150 23.68 9.65 5.09
N PHE A 151 23.11 9.50 3.88
CA PHE A 151 23.12 10.52 2.83
C PHE A 151 21.81 11.31 2.84
N ILE A 152 21.91 12.62 2.83
CA ILE A 152 20.79 13.55 2.76
C ILE A 152 20.99 14.43 1.52
N PRO A 153 20.32 14.11 0.39
CA PRO A 153 20.42 14.94 -0.81
C PRO A 153 19.88 16.35 -0.58
N VAL A 154 20.50 17.35 -1.17
CA VAL A 154 20.09 18.77 -1.06
C VAL A 154 18.62 18.95 -1.48
N ASP A 155 18.17 18.26 -2.54
CA ASP A 155 16.81 18.31 -3.06
C ASP A 155 16.01 17.05 -2.71
N GLY A 156 16.15 16.53 -1.48
CA GLY A 156 15.56 15.26 -1.06
C GLY A 156 14.04 15.15 -1.31
N SER A 157 13.30 16.25 -1.15
CA SER A 157 11.84 16.26 -1.40
C SER A 157 11.48 16.18 -2.88
N LEU A 158 12.35 16.65 -3.78
CA LEU A 158 12.16 16.61 -5.22
C LEU A 158 12.73 15.34 -5.86
N SER A 159 13.53 14.57 -5.13
CA SER A 159 14.21 13.37 -5.67
C SER A 159 13.22 12.34 -6.20
N VAL A 160 12.11 12.12 -5.51
CA VAL A 160 11.05 11.19 -5.94
C VAL A 160 10.41 11.67 -7.24
N LEU A 161 10.09 12.97 -7.36
CA LEU A 161 9.52 13.55 -8.57
C LEU A 161 10.50 13.47 -9.75
N LYS A 162 11.76 13.82 -9.53
CA LYS A 162 12.83 13.71 -10.55
C LYS A 162 12.99 12.25 -10.99
N GLY A 163 13.01 11.31 -10.05
CA GLY A 163 13.09 9.88 -10.33
C GLY A 163 11.88 9.37 -11.13
N ALA A 164 10.67 9.82 -10.80
CA ALA A 164 9.48 9.45 -11.55
C ALA A 164 9.52 9.95 -13.02
N VAL A 165 10.04 11.16 -13.27
CA VAL A 165 10.23 11.67 -14.63
C VAL A 165 11.28 10.84 -15.37
N ILE A 166 12.42 10.54 -14.75
CA ILE A 166 13.46 9.69 -15.34
C ILE A 166 12.89 8.31 -15.68
N TYR A 167 12.17 7.69 -14.74
CA TYR A 167 11.52 6.39 -14.96
C TYR A 167 10.49 6.45 -16.10
N GLY A 168 9.73 7.53 -16.21
CA GLY A 168 8.77 7.72 -17.31
C GLY A 168 9.44 7.79 -18.70
N HIS A 169 10.64 8.35 -18.77
CA HIS A 169 11.44 8.41 -20.02
C HIS A 169 12.22 7.13 -20.29
N ASN A 170 12.71 6.46 -19.25
CA ASN A 170 13.52 5.25 -19.36
C ASN A 170 13.11 4.25 -18.25
N PRO A 171 12.05 3.45 -18.46
CA PRO A 171 11.62 2.45 -17.49
C PRO A 171 12.65 1.37 -17.20
N ASP A 172 13.61 1.15 -18.10
CA ASP A 172 14.66 0.11 -18.00
C ASP A 172 15.71 0.40 -16.91
N VAL A 173 15.65 1.58 -16.26
CA VAL A 173 16.47 1.85 -15.05
C VAL A 173 16.15 0.89 -13.91
N VAL A 174 14.95 0.28 -13.90
CA VAL A 174 14.58 -0.82 -13.03
C VAL A 174 14.62 -2.10 -13.83
N SER A 175 15.68 -2.89 -13.69
CA SER A 175 15.90 -4.12 -14.47
C SER A 175 15.20 -5.34 -13.89
N SER A 176 15.05 -5.43 -12.57
CA SER A 176 14.41 -6.56 -11.89
C SER A 176 13.59 -6.11 -10.67
N ARG A 177 12.75 -7.00 -10.20
CA ARG A 177 11.94 -6.84 -8.98
C ARG A 177 11.94 -8.12 -8.19
N VAL A 178 11.74 -8.00 -6.88
CA VAL A 178 11.53 -9.15 -5.99
C VAL A 178 10.03 -9.34 -5.78
N CYS A 179 9.55 -10.56 -5.95
CA CYS A 179 8.16 -10.91 -5.71
C CYS A 179 7.84 -10.85 -4.21
N ASN A 180 6.91 -9.96 -3.82
CA ASN A 180 6.46 -9.84 -2.44
C ASN A 180 5.40 -10.87 -2.05
N PHE A 181 4.90 -11.62 -3.03
CA PHE A 181 3.88 -12.65 -2.89
C PHE A 181 4.19 -13.81 -3.82
N THR A 182 3.67 -14.98 -3.47
CA THR A 182 3.56 -16.08 -4.42
C THR A 182 2.36 -15.85 -5.33
N TYR A 183 2.56 -15.88 -6.64
CA TYR A 183 1.53 -15.67 -7.66
C TYR A 183 1.22 -16.98 -8.38
N GLY A 184 -0.04 -17.26 -8.58
CA GLY A 184 -0.48 -18.46 -9.27
C GLY A 184 -1.92 -18.36 -9.77
N ILE A 185 -2.42 -19.48 -10.27
CA ILE A 185 -3.80 -19.63 -10.73
C ILE A 185 -4.48 -20.77 -9.99
N GLU A 186 -5.80 -20.69 -9.89
CA GLU A 186 -6.64 -21.79 -9.47
C GLU A 186 -6.79 -22.79 -10.58
N VAL A 187 -6.53 -24.05 -10.29
CA VAL A 187 -6.75 -25.17 -11.23
C VAL A 187 -7.43 -26.33 -10.53
N VAL A 188 -7.98 -27.22 -11.34
CA VAL A 188 -8.56 -28.49 -10.94
C VAL A 188 -7.64 -29.61 -11.46
N THR A 189 -7.33 -30.60 -10.65
CA THR A 189 -6.51 -31.76 -11.04
C THR A 189 -7.20 -33.08 -10.68
N SER A 190 -6.71 -34.22 -11.14
CA SER A 190 -7.19 -35.53 -10.70
C SER A 190 -7.01 -35.67 -9.20
N PHE A 191 -8.01 -36.21 -8.50
CA PHE A 191 -7.93 -36.40 -7.04
C PHE A 191 -7.04 -37.61 -6.73
N ASP A 192 -6.08 -37.42 -5.85
CA ASP A 192 -5.22 -38.43 -5.30
C ASP A 192 -5.40 -38.45 -3.76
N PRO A 193 -5.89 -39.54 -3.17
CA PRO A 193 -6.15 -39.62 -1.74
C PRO A 193 -4.89 -39.61 -0.88
N GLU A 194 -3.69 -39.87 -1.44
CA GLU A 194 -2.42 -39.83 -0.72
C GLU A 194 -1.87 -38.42 -0.57
N ILE A 195 -2.30 -37.49 -1.46
CA ILE A 195 -1.76 -36.13 -1.54
C ILE A 195 -2.83 -35.08 -1.17
N HIS A 196 -4.08 -35.32 -1.59
CA HIS A 196 -5.13 -34.32 -1.52
C HIS A 196 -6.05 -34.52 -0.32
N SER A 197 -6.42 -33.41 0.33
CA SER A 197 -7.39 -33.42 1.41
C SER A 197 -8.79 -33.80 0.93
N CYS A 198 -9.51 -34.62 1.71
CA CYS A 198 -10.83 -35.15 1.33
C CYS A 198 -11.89 -34.05 1.17
N ASP A 199 -11.78 -32.94 1.87
CA ASP A 199 -12.68 -31.79 1.74
C ASP A 199 -12.55 -31.04 0.41
N LYS A 200 -11.43 -31.28 -0.32
CA LYS A 200 -11.18 -30.75 -1.66
C LYS A 200 -11.61 -31.66 -2.79
N LYS A 201 -12.19 -32.81 -2.45
CA LYS A 201 -12.70 -33.79 -3.42
C LYS A 201 -13.97 -33.26 -4.08
N GLY A 202 -13.99 -33.22 -5.40
CA GLY A 202 -15.13 -32.81 -6.21
C GLY A 202 -15.36 -33.72 -7.40
N ILE A 203 -16.38 -33.40 -8.18
CA ILE A 203 -16.67 -34.08 -9.46
C ILE A 203 -16.70 -33.00 -10.55
N ASN A 204 -15.86 -33.15 -11.56
CA ASN A 204 -15.84 -32.30 -12.74
C ASN A 204 -15.93 -33.19 -13.97
N ASP A 205 -16.91 -32.92 -14.81
CA ASP A 205 -17.19 -33.67 -16.04
C ASP A 205 -17.21 -35.21 -15.85
N GLY A 206 -17.83 -35.67 -14.73
CA GLY A 206 -17.95 -37.11 -14.38
C GLY A 206 -16.68 -37.73 -13.78
N LYS A 207 -15.59 -36.99 -13.66
CA LYS A 207 -14.33 -37.44 -13.07
C LYS A 207 -14.17 -36.94 -11.64
N VAL A 208 -13.56 -37.76 -10.81
CA VAL A 208 -13.20 -37.34 -9.42
C VAL A 208 -11.96 -36.47 -9.49
N VAL A 209 -12.08 -35.28 -8.94
CA VAL A 209 -11.05 -34.23 -9.02
C VAL A 209 -10.76 -33.61 -7.65
N CYS A 210 -9.60 -32.98 -7.53
CA CYS A 210 -9.27 -32.07 -6.46
C CYS A 210 -9.52 -30.64 -6.93
N LEU A 211 -10.29 -29.90 -6.13
CA LEU A 211 -10.63 -28.50 -6.36
C LEU A 211 -9.61 -27.59 -5.66
N ASP A 212 -9.64 -26.31 -6.02
CA ASP A 212 -8.91 -25.23 -5.36
C ASP A 212 -7.38 -25.38 -5.34
N ILE A 213 -6.79 -26.13 -6.28
CA ILE A 213 -5.33 -26.28 -6.36
C ILE A 213 -4.69 -24.95 -6.75
N PHE A 214 -3.70 -24.51 -5.96
CA PHE A 214 -2.87 -23.34 -6.27
C PHE A 214 -1.73 -23.74 -7.21
N LYS A 215 -1.86 -23.45 -8.49
CA LYS A 215 -0.78 -23.69 -9.45
C LYS A 215 0.09 -22.46 -9.57
N ARG A 216 1.31 -22.56 -9.01
CA ARG A 216 2.26 -21.46 -8.85
C ARG A 216 2.89 -21.05 -10.19
N LEU A 217 3.03 -19.75 -10.39
CA LEU A 217 3.77 -19.10 -11.48
C LEU A 217 5.05 -18.42 -10.98
N TYR A 218 4.96 -17.61 -9.94
CA TYR A 218 6.10 -16.98 -9.26
C TYR A 218 5.99 -17.24 -7.77
N THR A 219 7.14 -17.35 -7.11
CA THR A 219 7.23 -17.53 -5.67
C THR A 219 7.59 -16.21 -4.99
N ILE A 220 7.11 -16.00 -3.78
CA ILE A 220 7.60 -14.92 -2.92
C ILE A 220 9.14 -14.98 -2.86
N ASP A 221 9.78 -13.83 -2.89
CA ASP A 221 11.24 -13.66 -2.95
C ASP A 221 11.94 -14.04 -4.26
N ASP A 222 11.22 -14.52 -5.29
CA ASP A 222 11.80 -14.65 -6.63
C ASP A 222 12.27 -13.28 -7.14
N GLU A 223 13.52 -13.18 -7.59
CA GLU A 223 13.97 -12.06 -8.38
C GLU A 223 13.56 -12.27 -9.84
N VAL A 224 12.79 -11.35 -10.39
CA VAL A 224 12.22 -11.44 -11.74
C VAL A 224 12.58 -10.20 -12.55
N ARG A 225 13.00 -10.40 -13.79
CA ARG A 225 13.31 -9.29 -14.71
C ARG A 225 12.02 -8.70 -15.27
N ILE A 226 12.07 -7.41 -15.57
CA ILE A 226 10.98 -6.76 -16.30
C ILE A 226 10.84 -7.43 -17.69
N GLY A 227 9.62 -7.85 -18.01
CA GLY A 227 9.32 -8.59 -19.25
C GLY A 227 9.31 -10.11 -19.12
N ASP A 228 9.83 -10.65 -18.02
CA ASP A 228 9.76 -12.10 -17.76
C ASP A 228 8.31 -12.60 -17.78
N THR A 229 8.13 -13.75 -18.41
CA THR A 229 6.82 -14.40 -18.57
C THR A 229 6.93 -15.86 -18.12
N ARG A 230 6.05 -16.26 -17.20
CA ARG A 230 5.87 -17.69 -16.86
C ARG A 230 4.50 -18.15 -17.32
N SER A 231 4.40 -19.41 -17.71
CA SER A 231 3.17 -19.96 -18.27
C SER A 231 2.84 -21.34 -17.72
N ILE A 232 1.53 -21.63 -17.67
CA ILE A 232 0.97 -22.92 -17.27
C ILE A 232 0.03 -23.38 -18.39
N PRO A 233 0.22 -24.58 -18.96
CA PRO A 233 -0.75 -25.17 -19.86
C PRO A 233 -2.02 -25.53 -19.10
N VAL A 234 -3.16 -25.22 -19.68
CA VAL A 234 -4.49 -25.50 -19.11
C VAL A 234 -5.41 -26.08 -20.17
N SER A 235 -6.38 -26.89 -19.75
CA SER A 235 -7.41 -27.42 -20.62
C SER A 235 -8.74 -27.52 -19.88
N THR A 236 -9.83 -27.33 -20.62
CA THR A 236 -11.19 -27.54 -20.14
C THR A 236 -11.91 -28.49 -21.09
N THR A 237 -12.66 -29.46 -20.55
CA THR A 237 -13.43 -30.42 -21.33
C THR A 237 -14.91 -30.27 -21.08
N TYR A 238 -15.73 -30.59 -22.12
CA TYR A 238 -17.19 -30.52 -22.08
C TYR A 238 -17.78 -31.85 -22.54
N GLN A 239 -17.44 -32.96 -21.88
CA GLN A 239 -17.78 -34.31 -22.31
C GLN A 239 -19.17 -34.75 -21.82
N THR A 240 -19.62 -34.34 -20.66
CA THR A 240 -20.93 -34.69 -20.13
C THR A 240 -22.05 -33.76 -20.67
N PRO A 241 -23.32 -34.23 -20.72
CA PRO A 241 -24.44 -33.38 -21.14
C PRO A 241 -24.58 -32.07 -20.34
N LYS A 242 -24.28 -32.12 -19.03
CA LYS A 242 -24.27 -30.94 -18.15
C LYS A 242 -23.20 -29.94 -18.59
N MET A 243 -22.01 -30.39 -18.88
CA MET A 243 -20.88 -29.52 -19.30
C MET A 243 -21.13 -29.03 -20.75
N GLN A 244 -21.70 -29.85 -21.62
CA GLN A 244 -22.05 -29.42 -22.97
C GLN A 244 -23.07 -28.26 -22.99
N ALA A 245 -23.99 -28.21 -22.03
CA ALA A 245 -24.88 -27.06 -21.85
C ALA A 245 -24.15 -25.76 -21.51
N GLN A 246 -22.94 -25.85 -20.89
CA GLN A 246 -22.11 -24.71 -20.49
C GLN A 246 -21.16 -24.22 -21.60
N ARG A 247 -21.10 -24.85 -22.76
CA ARG A 247 -20.23 -24.45 -23.89
C ARG A 247 -20.47 -23.04 -24.43
N SER A 248 -21.57 -22.40 -24.05
CA SER A 248 -21.86 -21.00 -24.38
C SER A 248 -21.44 -20.02 -23.25
N SER A 249 -21.00 -20.54 -22.11
CA SER A 249 -20.59 -19.72 -20.95
C SER A 249 -19.11 -19.33 -21.03
N ALA A 250 -18.76 -18.20 -20.44
CA ALA A 250 -17.36 -17.80 -20.30
C ALA A 250 -16.56 -18.79 -19.44
N ILE A 251 -15.26 -18.84 -19.67
CA ILE A 251 -14.29 -19.54 -18.84
C ILE A 251 -13.62 -18.49 -17.94
N ASP A 252 -13.68 -18.67 -16.64
CA ASP A 252 -13.02 -17.81 -15.67
C ASP A 252 -11.64 -18.36 -15.33
N VAL A 253 -10.60 -17.56 -15.54
CA VAL A 253 -9.24 -17.84 -15.12
C VAL A 253 -8.92 -16.96 -13.91
N ASN A 254 -8.86 -17.58 -12.74
CA ASN A 254 -8.68 -16.90 -11.48
C ASN A 254 -7.20 -16.84 -11.09
N PHE A 255 -6.67 -15.64 -10.92
CA PHE A 255 -5.34 -15.40 -10.36
C PHE A 255 -5.42 -15.20 -8.86
N TYR A 256 -4.51 -15.84 -8.16
CA TYR A 256 -4.38 -15.78 -6.70
C TYR A 256 -3.00 -15.31 -6.30
N VAL A 257 -2.92 -14.71 -5.11
CA VAL A 257 -1.67 -14.39 -4.42
C VAL A 257 -1.66 -15.05 -3.06
N GLY A 258 -0.48 -15.51 -2.63
CA GLY A 258 -0.24 -16.11 -1.32
C GLY A 258 0.88 -15.40 -0.58
N ASP A 259 0.73 -15.23 0.73
CA ASP A 259 1.74 -14.64 1.61
C ASP A 259 2.82 -15.65 2.03
N ILE A 260 2.71 -16.92 1.55
CA ILE A 260 3.64 -18.02 1.81
C ILE A 260 4.31 -18.52 0.52
N ALA A 261 5.47 -19.14 0.64
CA ALA A 261 6.25 -19.57 -0.51
C ALA A 261 5.61 -20.72 -1.31
N ASP A 262 4.93 -21.64 -0.64
CA ASP A 262 4.40 -22.85 -1.25
C ASP A 262 2.95 -23.14 -0.84
N PRO A 263 1.97 -22.30 -1.25
CA PRO A 263 0.57 -22.61 -1.02
C PRO A 263 0.16 -23.81 -1.86
N PHE A 264 -0.56 -24.76 -1.26
CA PHE A 264 -1.06 -25.94 -1.96
C PHE A 264 -2.47 -25.70 -2.51
N TYR A 265 -3.33 -25.03 -1.72
CA TYR A 265 -4.68 -24.67 -2.11
C TYR A 265 -4.87 -23.14 -2.17
N THR A 266 -5.74 -22.69 -3.04
CA THR A 266 -6.13 -21.27 -3.12
C THR A 266 -6.89 -20.80 -1.86
N THR A 267 -7.32 -21.76 -1.02
CA THR A 267 -8.00 -21.54 0.26
C THR A 267 -7.07 -21.60 1.47
N ASP A 268 -5.78 -21.85 1.28
CA ASP A 268 -4.79 -21.82 2.36
C ASP A 268 -4.73 -20.45 3.01
N GLU A 269 -4.36 -20.42 4.29
CA GLU A 269 -4.20 -19.18 5.03
C GLU A 269 -3.17 -18.27 4.34
N GLY A 270 -3.52 -16.99 4.19
CA GLY A 270 -2.70 -16.02 3.46
C GLY A 270 -2.96 -15.98 1.95
N CYS A 271 -3.70 -16.94 1.40
CA CYS A 271 -4.10 -16.91 0.00
C CYS A 271 -5.36 -16.06 -0.23
N ARG A 272 -5.40 -15.34 -1.35
CA ARG A 272 -6.55 -14.54 -1.76
C ARG A 272 -6.61 -14.39 -3.28
N LYS A 273 -7.83 -14.33 -3.77
CA LYS A 273 -8.08 -14.03 -5.18
C LYS A 273 -7.65 -12.59 -5.49
N HIS A 274 -6.92 -12.41 -6.57
CA HIS A 274 -6.36 -11.12 -6.97
C HIS A 274 -7.01 -10.56 -8.23
N ALA A 275 -7.17 -11.39 -9.27
CA ALA A 275 -7.78 -11.00 -10.55
C ALA A 275 -8.52 -12.17 -11.19
N THR A 276 -9.36 -11.87 -12.17
CA THR A 276 -10.02 -12.89 -13.03
C THR A 276 -9.95 -12.44 -14.47
N ILE A 277 -9.52 -13.33 -15.37
CA ILE A 277 -9.73 -13.17 -16.81
C ILE A 277 -11.02 -13.89 -17.17
N ILE A 278 -11.94 -13.18 -17.79
CA ILE A 278 -13.16 -13.73 -18.36
C ILE A 278 -12.91 -13.97 -19.83
N VAL A 279 -12.82 -15.25 -20.21
CA VAL A 279 -12.60 -15.67 -21.60
C VAL A 279 -13.93 -16.09 -22.20
N ASN A 280 -14.44 -15.31 -23.17
CA ASN A 280 -15.70 -15.60 -23.83
C ASN A 280 -15.49 -16.54 -25.03
N PRO A 281 -16.47 -17.39 -25.36
CA PRO A 281 -16.43 -18.14 -26.61
C PRO A 281 -16.45 -17.19 -27.82
N PRO A 282 -15.91 -17.59 -28.98
CA PRO A 282 -15.98 -16.77 -30.18
C PRO A 282 -17.42 -16.34 -30.47
N SER A 283 -17.60 -15.11 -30.97
CA SER A 283 -18.92 -14.50 -31.15
C SER A 283 -19.85 -15.41 -31.96
N GLY A 284 -21.02 -15.74 -31.39
CA GLY A 284 -22.03 -16.59 -32.02
C GLY A 284 -21.69 -18.09 -32.07
N GLN A 285 -20.59 -18.51 -31.38
CA GLN A 285 -20.14 -19.91 -31.36
C GLN A 285 -20.19 -20.50 -29.95
N LYS A 286 -20.13 -21.82 -29.89
CA LYS A 286 -19.94 -22.57 -28.64
C LYS A 286 -18.50 -23.04 -28.58
N TRP A 287 -17.97 -23.18 -27.35
CA TRP A 287 -16.66 -23.82 -27.14
C TRP A 287 -16.59 -25.19 -27.83
N PRO A 288 -15.45 -25.60 -28.39
CA PRO A 288 -15.22 -26.99 -28.78
C PRO A 288 -15.36 -27.94 -27.58
N GLU A 289 -15.41 -29.23 -27.79
CA GLU A 289 -15.49 -30.23 -26.69
C GLU A 289 -14.26 -30.19 -25.78
N ILE A 290 -13.13 -29.77 -26.32
CA ILE A 290 -11.89 -29.58 -25.59
C ILE A 290 -11.34 -28.23 -25.96
N VAL A 291 -11.14 -27.38 -24.95
CA VAL A 291 -10.45 -26.07 -25.06
C VAL A 291 -9.06 -26.24 -24.48
N ILE A 292 -8.04 -26.00 -25.28
CA ILE A 292 -6.64 -26.08 -24.85
C ILE A 292 -6.02 -24.68 -24.97
N GLY A 293 -5.30 -24.28 -23.95
CA GLY A 293 -4.59 -23.01 -23.95
C GLY A 293 -3.46 -23.02 -22.93
N ARG A 294 -2.88 -21.84 -22.74
CA ARG A 294 -1.96 -21.58 -21.64
C ARG A 294 -2.32 -20.26 -20.96
N VAL A 295 -2.15 -20.24 -19.67
CA VAL A 295 -2.22 -19.02 -18.87
C VAL A 295 -0.81 -18.49 -18.71
N GLU A 296 -0.60 -17.24 -19.06
CA GLU A 296 0.67 -16.53 -18.91
C GLU A 296 0.53 -15.43 -17.87
N LEU A 297 1.60 -15.21 -17.10
CA LEU A 297 1.76 -14.07 -16.22
C LEU A 297 3.08 -13.40 -16.56
N GLN A 298 2.99 -12.17 -17.08
CA GLN A 298 4.13 -11.34 -17.42
C GLN A 298 4.29 -10.21 -16.41
N ILE A 299 5.51 -9.99 -15.95
CA ILE A 299 5.86 -8.87 -15.08
C ILE A 299 6.30 -7.71 -15.97
N THR A 300 5.57 -6.60 -15.88
CA THR A 300 5.93 -5.32 -16.49
C THR A 300 6.48 -4.37 -15.41
N GLY A 301 6.70 -3.11 -15.70
CA GLY A 301 7.30 -2.17 -14.76
C GLY A 301 6.61 -2.14 -13.38
N THR A 302 5.39 -1.63 -13.32
CA THR A 302 4.60 -1.50 -12.08
C THR A 302 3.41 -2.44 -12.02
N GLU A 303 3.10 -3.11 -13.13
CA GLU A 303 1.92 -3.95 -13.32
C GLU A 303 2.31 -5.39 -13.67
N MET A 304 1.35 -6.28 -13.57
CA MET A 304 1.40 -7.62 -14.12
C MET A 304 0.34 -7.76 -15.21
N VAL A 305 0.65 -8.52 -16.24
CA VAL A 305 -0.29 -8.85 -17.33
C VAL A 305 -0.58 -10.34 -17.28
N GLY A 306 -1.75 -10.69 -16.80
CA GLY A 306 -2.28 -12.05 -16.93
C GLY A 306 -2.91 -12.23 -18.29
N SER A 307 -2.66 -13.34 -18.95
CA SER A 307 -3.21 -13.65 -20.27
C SER A 307 -3.64 -15.09 -20.37
N PHE A 308 -4.73 -15.34 -21.09
CA PHE A 308 -5.09 -16.66 -21.59
C PHE A 308 -4.84 -16.67 -23.10
N ILE A 309 -4.12 -17.68 -23.61
CA ILE A 309 -3.76 -17.82 -25.02
C ILE A 309 -4.25 -19.17 -25.50
N PHE A 310 -5.10 -19.15 -26.54
CA PHE A 310 -5.58 -20.37 -27.18
C PHE A 310 -4.47 -21.07 -27.95
N LYS A 311 -4.39 -22.40 -27.82
CA LYS A 311 -3.36 -23.19 -28.49
C LYS A 311 -3.50 -23.16 -29.99
N ASP A 312 -4.73 -23.28 -30.52
CA ASP A 312 -5.00 -23.46 -31.94
C ASP A 312 -5.00 -22.14 -32.72
N SER A 313 -5.63 -21.09 -32.19
CA SER A 313 -5.72 -19.78 -32.87
C SER A 313 -4.60 -18.80 -32.49
N GLY A 314 -3.96 -19.01 -31.34
CA GLY A 314 -3.03 -18.01 -30.77
C GLY A 314 -3.73 -16.75 -30.24
N GLU A 315 -5.05 -16.69 -30.28
CA GLU A 315 -5.82 -15.57 -29.77
C GLU A 315 -5.54 -15.36 -28.28
N ARG A 316 -5.41 -14.09 -27.87
CA ARG A 316 -5.02 -13.70 -26.51
C ARG A 316 -6.10 -12.84 -25.86
N THR A 317 -6.55 -13.25 -24.69
CA THR A 317 -7.33 -12.43 -23.75
C THR A 317 -6.46 -12.07 -22.57
N ALA A 318 -6.38 -10.80 -22.21
CA ALA A 318 -5.49 -10.33 -21.16
C ALA A 318 -6.18 -9.39 -20.17
N VAL A 319 -5.66 -9.37 -18.93
CA VAL A 319 -6.02 -8.41 -17.87
C VAL A 319 -4.73 -7.84 -17.25
N ARG A 320 -4.77 -6.56 -16.88
CA ARG A 320 -3.71 -5.92 -16.12
C ARG A 320 -4.11 -5.79 -14.66
N PHE A 321 -3.19 -5.96 -13.76
CA PHE A 321 -3.39 -5.78 -12.33
C PHE A 321 -2.09 -5.36 -11.65
N GLU A 322 -2.20 -4.83 -10.43
CA GLU A 322 -1.04 -4.30 -9.70
C GLU A 322 -0.06 -5.42 -9.30
N PHE A 323 1.24 -5.15 -9.42
CA PHE A 323 2.30 -6.04 -8.95
C PHE A 323 2.29 -6.18 -7.43
N LEU A 324 1.93 -5.11 -6.71
CA LEU A 324 1.85 -5.06 -5.26
C LEU A 324 0.38 -4.92 -4.81
N PRO A 325 -0.38 -6.01 -4.72
CA PRO A 325 -1.74 -5.93 -4.20
C PRO A 325 -1.72 -5.46 -2.74
N ALA A 326 -2.71 -4.65 -2.36
CA ALA A 326 -2.86 -4.22 -0.97
C ALA A 326 -2.92 -5.44 -0.05
N LYS A 327 -2.10 -5.46 1.01
CA LYS A 327 -2.17 -6.52 2.03
C LYS A 327 -3.58 -6.52 2.62
N SER A 328 -4.26 -7.66 2.62
CA SER A 328 -5.56 -7.77 3.27
C SER A 328 -5.38 -7.44 4.75
N SER A 329 -6.10 -6.45 5.25
CA SER A 329 -6.12 -6.08 6.67
C SER A 329 -6.90 -7.11 7.49
N LYS A 330 -6.44 -8.36 7.50
CA LYS A 330 -6.85 -9.36 8.50
C LYS A 330 -5.96 -9.15 9.72
N ASN A 331 -6.26 -8.18 10.50
CA ASN A 331 -6.02 -7.93 11.92
C ASN A 331 -5.83 -6.43 12.14
N SER A 332 -6.92 -5.73 12.16
CA SER A 332 -6.95 -4.52 12.96
C SER A 332 -8.36 -4.36 13.53
N ASN A 333 -8.56 -4.88 14.75
CA ASN A 333 -9.38 -4.23 15.74
C ASN A 333 -8.77 -2.86 16.12
N ARG A 334 -8.11 -2.20 15.18
CA ARG A 334 -7.78 -0.78 15.25
C ARG A 334 -8.98 -0.06 14.68
N LYS A 335 -9.78 0.57 15.58
CA LYS A 335 -10.62 1.69 15.23
C LYS A 335 -9.86 2.51 14.19
N ARG A 336 -10.40 2.60 12.97
CA ARG A 336 -9.85 3.48 11.92
C ARG A 336 -9.82 4.86 12.53
N ILE A 337 -8.62 5.32 12.91
CA ILE A 337 -8.38 6.74 13.10
C ILE A 337 -8.53 7.29 11.69
N PHE A 338 -9.55 8.09 11.51
CA PHE A 338 -9.83 8.79 10.27
C PHE A 338 -8.56 9.52 9.86
N ASP A 339 -7.93 9.13 8.76
CA ASP A 339 -6.89 9.91 8.11
C ASP A 339 -7.61 10.98 7.28
N PRO A 340 -7.62 12.25 7.69
CA PRO A 340 -8.34 13.30 6.99
C PRO A 340 -7.68 13.68 5.65
N PHE A 341 -6.61 13.00 5.23
CA PHE A 341 -5.88 13.28 3.99
C PHE A 341 -6.20 12.35 2.82
N TYR A 342 -7.04 11.32 3.03
CA TYR A 342 -7.63 10.58 1.92
C TYR A 342 -8.91 11.29 1.46
N LEU A 343 -8.76 12.34 0.69
CA LEU A 343 -9.82 12.83 -0.18
C LEU A 343 -9.85 11.88 -1.39
N ASP A 344 -10.91 11.10 -1.50
CA ASP A 344 -11.31 10.42 -2.73
C ASP A 344 -11.32 11.44 -3.89
N LEU A 345 -10.33 11.39 -4.75
CA LEU A 345 -10.37 12.01 -6.06
C LEU A 345 -11.09 11.05 -7.03
N GLN A 346 -12.35 10.77 -6.76
CA GLN A 346 -13.28 10.19 -7.73
C GLN A 346 -14.63 10.87 -7.59
N SER A 347 -14.80 11.93 -8.34
CA SER A 347 -16.06 12.37 -8.96
C SER A 347 -15.74 13.42 -10.04
#